data_013d393060298d2f24f917e32ae671ff
#
_entry.id   013d393060298d2f24f917e32ae671ff
#
_cell.length_a   1.000
_cell.length_b   1.000
_cell.length_c   1.000
_cell.angle_alpha   90.00
_cell.angle_beta   90.00
_cell.angle_gamma   90.00
#
_symmetry.space_group_name_H-M   'P 1'
#
loop_
_entity.id
_entity.type
_entity.pdbx_description
1 polymer ?
#
loop_
_entity_poly.entity_id
_entity_poly.type
_entity_poly.pdbx_seq_one_letter_code
_entity_poly.pdbx_strand_id
1 'polypeptide(L)'
;MSGGIRPLLALVLAVLAAATSVAAAPSGPPVRIGSTLALTGPLAATSTIHKIAGEISVEQINKRNGFLGRPIEWVLLDDQSKPEVTRTLYERLITVDKVDLIIGPYATGAILSAMAVAPRYQKVLIHHTFGIPKLAKYPMHFSSSGLAFESEKAVPTKLLDALESTGHPPKTIAIVTSKFPSVQFISAGAREVAAARGLKVLLYLEYEFGNRDFAPIAARVKEADADFLWVGAIGLDGNLLLDALQTIGYRPRGQYHLFPSPGPLLTAPGAANAFAFSTFEAHPPMTTNPSTDTLCKLFAERAKQAGLPYPIVETQAASSLNAWLLLEAAVNGARTLDDKALAAWLKTNRVDTPFGRYSFEGENNYGAEHVKVKQNQNGRWLVVWPREFAASGASVVYPAP
;
A
#
# COMPACT_ATOMS: atom_id res chain seq x y z
N MET A 1 -70.61 53.53 22.99
CA MET A 1 -69.86 53.67 24.17
C MET A 1 -69.19 52.33 24.46
N SER A 2 -68.17 51.89 23.81
CA SER A 2 -67.47 50.69 24.15
C SER A 2 -66.07 50.81 23.52
N GLY A 3 -65.06 51.06 24.36
CA GLY A 3 -63.69 51.13 23.97
C GLY A 3 -63.08 49.73 23.79
N GLY A 4 -62.63 49.44 22.62
CA GLY A 4 -61.90 48.20 22.33
C GLY A 4 -60.41 48.38 22.56
N ILE A 5 -59.88 47.59 23.47
CA ILE A 5 -58.48 47.49 23.75
C ILE A 5 -57.85 46.56 22.74
N ARG A 6 -56.85 47.04 21.94
CA ARG A 6 -56.01 46.22 21.09
C ARG A 6 -54.76 45.73 21.86
N PRO A 7 -54.44 44.42 21.88
CA PRO A 7 -53.17 43.98 22.43
C PRO A 7 -52.06 44.13 21.37
N LEU A 8 -50.93 44.74 21.78
CA LEU A 8 -49.68 44.77 21.05
C LEU A 8 -49.07 43.33 21.04
N LEU A 9 -48.90 42.79 19.85
CA LEU A 9 -48.10 41.55 19.65
C LEU A 9 -46.62 41.94 19.63
N ALA A 10 -45.92 41.60 20.68
CA ALA A 10 -44.44 41.69 20.70
C ALA A 10 -43.85 40.51 19.95
N LEU A 11 -43.28 40.78 18.78
CA LEU A 11 -42.54 39.79 17.97
C LEU A 11 -41.14 39.63 18.55
N VAL A 12 -40.93 38.56 19.31
CA VAL A 12 -39.57 38.18 19.78
C VAL A 12 -38.86 37.45 18.64
N LEU A 13 -37.97 38.11 17.93
CA LEU A 13 -37.03 37.48 16.99
C LEU A 13 -35.98 36.73 17.79
N ALA A 14 -36.15 35.43 17.91
CA ALA A 14 -35.05 34.53 18.38
C ALA A 14 -34.06 34.34 17.24
N VAL A 15 -32.96 35.07 17.25
CA VAL A 15 -31.83 34.81 16.37
C VAL A 15 -31.12 33.56 16.90
N LEU A 16 -31.39 32.40 16.29
CA LEU A 16 -30.58 31.22 16.46
C LEU A 16 -29.22 31.49 15.79
N ALA A 17 -28.24 31.92 16.57
CA ALA A 17 -26.84 31.89 16.18
C ALA A 17 -26.42 30.42 16.12
N ALA A 18 -26.44 29.84 14.93
CA ALA A 18 -25.75 28.59 14.67
C ALA A 18 -24.24 28.83 14.85
N ALA A 19 -23.75 28.57 16.07
CA ALA A 19 -22.33 28.55 16.33
C ALA A 19 -21.73 27.37 15.52
N THR A 20 -21.25 27.67 14.31
CA THR A 20 -20.32 26.78 13.65
C THR A 20 -19.09 26.70 14.57
N SER A 21 -18.97 25.61 15.32
CA SER A 21 -17.77 25.36 16.11
C SER A 21 -16.62 25.17 15.13
N VAL A 22 -15.89 26.24 14.85
CA VAL A 22 -14.59 26.14 14.23
C VAL A 22 -13.75 25.35 15.22
N ALA A 23 -13.38 24.11 14.86
CA ALA A 23 -12.48 23.32 15.66
C ALA A 23 -11.23 24.17 15.92
N ALA A 24 -10.88 24.34 17.21
CA ALA A 24 -9.69 25.12 17.57
C ALA A 24 -8.47 24.50 16.87
N ALA A 25 -7.60 25.35 16.33
CA ALA A 25 -6.35 24.87 15.76
C ALA A 25 -5.52 24.14 16.83
N PRO A 26 -4.80 23.06 16.48
CA PRO A 26 -3.98 22.34 17.47
C PRO A 26 -2.93 23.26 18.05
N SER A 27 -2.65 23.12 19.35
CA SER A 27 -1.77 24.01 20.10
C SER A 27 -0.80 23.25 21.00
N GLY A 28 0.26 23.95 21.45
CA GLY A 28 1.31 23.36 22.27
C GLY A 28 2.43 22.69 21.48
N PRO A 29 3.38 22.03 22.16
CA PRO A 29 4.51 21.37 21.50
C PRO A 29 4.00 20.22 20.61
N PRO A 30 4.56 20.06 19.39
CA PRO A 30 4.11 19.04 18.45
C PRO A 30 4.34 17.63 19.00
N VAL A 31 3.46 16.70 18.61
CA VAL A 31 3.72 15.26 18.72
C VAL A 31 4.63 14.87 17.56
N ARG A 32 5.83 14.43 17.87
CA ARG A 32 6.85 14.09 16.86
C ARG A 32 6.74 12.63 16.47
N ILE A 33 6.55 12.36 15.19
CA ILE A 33 6.39 11.02 14.64
C ILE A 33 7.59 10.73 13.74
N GLY A 34 8.39 9.73 14.12
CA GLY A 34 9.61 9.36 13.37
C GLY A 34 9.38 8.28 12.36
N SER A 35 10.02 8.40 11.18
CA SER A 35 10.11 7.30 10.22
C SER A 35 11.29 7.47 9.27
N THR A 36 11.58 6.43 8.48
CA THR A 36 12.46 6.53 7.33
C THR A 36 11.73 6.21 6.04
N LEU A 37 12.24 6.72 4.93
CA LEU A 37 11.90 6.29 3.58
C LEU A 37 13.18 6.21 2.75
N ALA A 38 13.14 5.41 1.69
CA ALA A 38 14.20 5.37 0.70
C ALA A 38 14.14 6.60 -0.22
N LEU A 39 14.55 7.77 0.27
CA LEU A 39 14.52 9.01 -0.52
C LEU A 39 15.57 8.99 -1.63
N THR A 40 16.60 8.16 -1.48
CA THR A 40 17.62 7.85 -2.48
C THR A 40 17.77 6.34 -2.69
N GLY A 41 18.48 5.92 -3.76
CA GLY A 41 18.70 4.52 -4.09
C GLY A 41 17.59 3.88 -4.94
N PRO A 42 17.64 2.54 -5.11
CA PRO A 42 16.76 1.82 -6.06
C PRO A 42 15.26 1.94 -5.79
N LEU A 43 14.85 2.20 -4.56
CA LEU A 43 13.45 2.30 -4.16
C LEU A 43 12.92 3.74 -4.12
N ALA A 44 13.73 4.74 -4.48
CA ALA A 44 13.37 6.15 -4.35
C ALA A 44 12.10 6.55 -5.13
N ALA A 45 11.94 6.03 -6.34
CA ALA A 45 10.78 6.32 -7.17
C ALA A 45 9.45 5.92 -6.48
N THR A 46 9.42 4.74 -5.87
CA THR A 46 8.23 4.28 -5.13
C THR A 46 8.11 4.99 -3.77
N SER A 47 9.23 5.26 -3.10
CA SER A 47 9.24 5.98 -1.83
C SER A 47 8.69 7.41 -1.94
N THR A 48 8.82 8.06 -3.10
CA THR A 48 8.20 9.35 -3.35
C THR A 48 6.67 9.30 -3.21
N ILE A 49 6.03 8.20 -3.61
CA ILE A 49 4.59 7.97 -3.42
C ILE A 49 4.25 7.99 -1.92
N HIS A 50 5.03 7.27 -1.12
CA HIS A 50 4.85 7.20 0.33
C HIS A 50 5.11 8.54 1.02
N LYS A 51 6.09 9.31 0.53
CA LYS A 51 6.39 10.65 1.04
C LYS A 51 5.20 11.59 0.83
N ILE A 52 4.66 11.66 -0.39
CA ILE A 52 3.49 12.50 -0.70
C ILE A 52 2.28 12.09 0.17
N ALA A 53 2.02 10.79 0.32
CA ALA A 53 0.95 10.29 1.15
C ALA A 53 1.12 10.67 2.62
N GLY A 54 2.33 10.60 3.15
CA GLY A 54 2.66 11.02 4.52
C GLY A 54 2.47 12.52 4.73
N GLU A 55 2.97 13.36 3.82
CA GLU A 55 2.80 14.82 3.88
C GLU A 55 1.31 15.22 3.87
N ILE A 56 0.50 14.60 3.01
CA ILE A 56 -0.95 14.78 2.98
C ILE A 56 -1.57 14.38 4.33
N SER A 57 -1.18 13.24 4.86
CA SER A 57 -1.73 12.73 6.12
C SER A 57 -1.43 13.67 7.28
N VAL A 58 -0.19 14.14 7.42
CA VAL A 58 0.22 15.11 8.45
C VAL A 58 -0.60 16.39 8.35
N GLU A 59 -0.75 16.94 7.13
CA GLU A 59 -1.56 18.13 6.90
C GLU A 59 -3.03 17.90 7.29
N GLN A 60 -3.63 16.78 6.85
CA GLN A 60 -5.04 16.48 7.14
C GLN A 60 -5.29 16.20 8.63
N ILE A 61 -4.39 15.52 9.32
CA ILE A 61 -4.47 15.29 10.77
C ILE A 61 -4.39 16.63 11.51
N ASN A 62 -3.46 17.51 11.14
CA ASN A 62 -3.33 18.83 11.76
C ASN A 62 -4.56 19.72 11.51
N LYS A 63 -5.20 19.63 10.33
CA LYS A 63 -6.49 20.30 10.07
C LYS A 63 -7.63 19.78 10.95
N ARG A 64 -7.55 18.54 11.41
CA ARG A 64 -8.53 17.92 12.34
C ARG A 64 -8.12 18.02 13.82
N ASN A 65 -7.35 19.04 14.18
CA ASN A 65 -6.90 19.31 15.55
C ASN A 65 -5.76 18.41 16.05
N GLY A 66 -4.99 17.80 15.15
CA GLY A 66 -3.79 17.03 15.48
C GLY A 66 -4.06 15.79 16.34
N PHE A 67 -3.05 15.39 17.13
CA PHE A 67 -3.19 14.31 18.10
C PHE A 67 -3.42 14.89 19.51
N LEU A 68 -4.56 14.56 20.09
CA LEU A 68 -4.96 15.04 21.43
C LEU A 68 -4.91 16.58 21.57
N GLY A 69 -5.24 17.31 20.51
CA GLY A 69 -5.21 18.78 20.47
C GLY A 69 -3.83 19.38 20.24
N ARG A 70 -2.81 18.57 19.98
CA ARG A 70 -1.44 19.00 19.69
C ARG A 70 -1.15 18.80 18.18
N PRO A 71 -0.42 19.73 17.52
CA PRO A 71 -0.01 19.51 16.13
C PRO A 71 0.91 18.29 16.06
N ILE A 72 0.92 17.59 14.91
CA ILE A 72 1.90 16.54 14.65
C ILE A 72 3.01 17.07 13.74
N GLU A 73 4.22 16.57 13.95
CA GLU A 73 5.41 16.80 13.13
C GLU A 73 5.97 15.46 12.65
N TRP A 74 6.22 15.34 11.36
CA TRP A 74 6.84 14.14 10.80
C TRP A 74 8.35 14.32 10.67
N VAL A 75 9.11 13.55 11.46
CA VAL A 75 10.57 13.48 11.39
C VAL A 75 10.96 12.37 10.42
N LEU A 76 11.20 12.74 9.16
CA LEU A 76 11.51 11.82 8.08
C LEU A 76 13.01 11.83 7.77
N LEU A 77 13.63 10.63 7.77
CA LEU A 77 15.03 10.43 7.43
C LEU A 77 15.19 9.53 6.18
N ASP A 78 16.29 9.73 5.42
CA ASP A 78 16.61 8.91 4.24
C ASP A 78 17.37 7.65 4.63
N ASP A 79 16.80 6.47 4.38
CA ASP A 79 17.45 5.18 4.60
C ASP A 79 18.24 4.67 3.38
N GLN A 80 18.27 5.42 2.29
CA GLN A 80 19.05 5.14 1.08
C GLN A 80 18.73 3.77 0.44
N SER A 81 17.54 3.25 0.65
CA SER A 81 17.13 1.89 0.26
C SER A 81 17.95 0.77 0.95
N LYS A 82 18.56 1.04 2.11
CA LYS A 82 19.45 0.12 2.83
C LYS A 82 18.88 -0.28 4.19
N PRO A 83 18.52 -1.56 4.41
CA PRO A 83 17.97 -2.03 5.68
C PRO A 83 18.86 -1.76 6.91
N GLU A 84 20.16 -1.83 6.75
CA GLU A 84 21.12 -1.53 7.84
C GLU A 84 21.11 -0.05 8.23
N VAL A 85 20.93 0.86 7.26
CA VAL A 85 20.76 2.30 7.51
C VAL A 85 19.44 2.54 8.22
N THR A 86 18.35 1.90 7.77
CA THR A 86 17.06 1.95 8.44
C THR A 86 17.17 1.62 9.93
N ARG A 87 17.85 0.53 10.27
CA ARG A 87 18.07 0.11 11.66
C ARG A 87 18.71 1.22 12.49
N THR A 88 19.81 1.78 11.99
CA THR A 88 20.56 2.85 12.67
C THR A 88 19.71 4.10 12.86
N LEU A 89 18.91 4.45 11.85
CA LEU A 89 18.06 5.63 11.89
C LEU A 89 16.88 5.48 12.87
N TYR A 90 16.26 4.30 12.99
CA TYR A 90 15.22 4.08 14.02
C TYR A 90 15.77 4.14 15.44
N GLU A 91 16.99 3.62 15.67
CA GLU A 91 17.69 3.82 16.95
C GLU A 91 17.85 5.33 17.24
N ARG A 92 18.34 6.10 16.27
CA ARG A 92 18.55 7.54 16.38
C ARG A 92 17.24 8.27 16.64
N LEU A 93 16.18 8.00 15.85
CA LEU A 93 14.87 8.63 16.01
C LEU A 93 14.34 8.49 17.46
N ILE A 94 14.52 7.31 18.05
CA ILE A 94 14.03 7.03 19.40
C ILE A 94 14.96 7.60 20.48
N THR A 95 16.28 7.43 20.36
CA THR A 95 17.21 7.73 21.45
C THR A 95 17.79 9.14 21.42
N VAL A 96 17.99 9.71 20.22
CA VAL A 96 18.60 11.03 20.01
C VAL A 96 17.54 12.07 19.68
N ASP A 97 16.75 11.81 18.64
CA ASP A 97 15.70 12.74 18.19
C ASP A 97 14.47 12.70 19.12
N LYS A 98 14.34 11.65 19.94
CA LYS A 98 13.31 11.47 20.99
C LYS A 98 11.90 11.70 20.46
N VAL A 99 11.58 11.06 19.32
CA VAL A 99 10.24 11.10 18.76
C VAL A 99 9.23 10.43 19.69
N ASP A 100 8.02 10.97 19.77
CA ASP A 100 6.95 10.42 20.63
C ASP A 100 6.48 9.05 20.10
N LEU A 101 6.23 8.95 18.78
CA LEU A 101 5.77 7.75 18.11
C LEU A 101 6.64 7.45 16.89
N ILE A 102 6.57 6.21 16.40
CA ILE A 102 7.17 5.83 15.13
C ILE A 102 6.11 5.26 14.17
N ILE A 103 6.30 5.52 12.89
CA ILE A 103 5.55 4.87 11.82
C ILE A 103 6.54 4.12 10.91
N GLY A 104 6.12 3.01 10.30
CA GLY A 104 7.01 2.13 9.57
C GLY A 104 7.58 2.75 8.29
N PRO A 105 8.73 2.22 7.85
CA PRO A 105 9.35 2.58 6.58
C PRO A 105 8.65 1.90 5.41
N TYR A 106 9.12 2.20 4.20
CA TYR A 106 8.76 1.47 2.98
C TYR A 106 9.63 0.23 2.78
N ALA A 107 9.02 -0.82 2.24
CA ALA A 107 9.59 -2.10 1.84
C ALA A 107 9.99 -3.06 2.98
N THR A 108 9.85 -4.36 2.69
CA THR A 108 9.95 -5.44 3.67
C THR A 108 11.28 -5.45 4.42
N GLY A 109 12.41 -5.25 3.73
CA GLY A 109 13.73 -5.25 4.37
C GLY A 109 13.91 -4.14 5.40
N ALA A 110 13.44 -2.93 5.07
CA ALA A 110 13.45 -1.78 5.98
C ALA A 110 12.49 -1.99 7.16
N ILE A 111 11.28 -2.54 6.91
CA ILE A 111 10.30 -2.83 7.95
C ILE A 111 10.84 -3.88 8.95
N LEU A 112 11.51 -4.92 8.47
CA LEU A 112 12.18 -5.90 9.34
C LEU A 112 13.25 -5.24 10.21
N SER A 113 14.02 -4.29 9.66
CA SER A 113 15.04 -3.54 10.39
C SER A 113 14.42 -2.64 11.48
N ALA A 114 13.33 -1.93 11.17
CA ALA A 114 12.57 -1.16 12.16
C ALA A 114 11.97 -2.08 13.24
N MET A 115 11.43 -3.23 12.83
CA MET A 115 10.85 -4.24 13.73
C MET A 115 11.92 -4.89 14.65
N ALA A 116 13.19 -4.91 14.25
CA ALA A 116 14.29 -5.36 15.12
C ALA A 116 14.65 -4.32 16.21
N VAL A 117 14.31 -3.05 16.00
CA VAL A 117 14.57 -1.95 16.95
C VAL A 117 13.38 -1.71 17.89
N ALA A 118 12.17 -1.63 17.36
CA ALA A 118 10.96 -1.27 18.07
C ALA A 118 10.72 -2.05 19.40
N PRO A 119 10.98 -3.37 19.50
CA PRO A 119 10.78 -4.15 20.73
C PRO A 119 11.62 -3.65 21.92
N ARG A 120 12.85 -3.21 21.67
CA ARG A 120 13.75 -2.73 22.74
C ARG A 120 13.24 -1.50 23.44
N TYR A 121 12.50 -0.69 22.73
CA TYR A 121 11.92 0.56 23.20
C TYR A 121 10.42 0.49 23.41
N GLN A 122 9.84 -0.70 23.21
CA GLN A 122 8.40 -0.98 23.36
C GLN A 122 7.53 -0.04 22.49
N LYS A 123 8.00 0.31 21.29
CA LYS A 123 7.32 1.21 20.37
C LYS A 123 6.28 0.47 19.53
N VAL A 124 5.05 0.98 19.46
CA VAL A 124 4.09 0.54 18.44
C VAL A 124 4.64 0.84 17.05
N LEU A 125 4.52 -0.11 16.12
CA LEU A 125 5.01 0.02 14.76
C LEU A 125 3.87 -0.26 13.77
N ILE A 126 3.18 0.79 13.35
CA ILE A 126 2.25 0.70 12.23
C ILE A 126 3.07 0.86 10.95
N HIS A 127 2.97 -0.10 10.04
CA HIS A 127 3.79 -0.10 8.83
C HIS A 127 2.95 -0.44 7.59
N HIS A 128 3.47 -0.04 6.43
CA HIS A 128 2.88 -0.32 5.13
C HIS A 128 3.76 -1.27 4.32
N THR A 129 3.17 -2.01 3.37
CA THR A 129 3.90 -2.79 2.35
C THR A 129 4.79 -3.95 2.84
N PHE A 130 4.45 -4.60 3.94
CA PHE A 130 5.19 -5.76 4.45
C PHE A 130 4.69 -7.06 3.78
N GLY A 131 5.57 -7.70 3.00
CA GLY A 131 5.20 -8.81 2.12
C GLY A 131 5.38 -10.22 2.70
N ILE A 132 5.90 -10.38 3.93
CA ILE A 132 6.14 -11.68 4.58
C ILE A 132 5.54 -11.76 5.99
N PRO A 133 4.20 -11.72 6.11
CA PRO A 133 3.50 -11.62 7.39
C PRO A 133 3.91 -12.66 8.44
N LYS A 134 4.22 -13.87 8.01
CA LYS A 134 4.67 -14.96 8.90
C LYS A 134 5.97 -14.67 9.67
N LEU A 135 6.79 -13.73 9.20
CA LEU A 135 8.02 -13.31 9.88
C LEU A 135 7.81 -12.14 10.85
N ALA A 136 6.65 -11.53 10.85
CA ALA A 136 6.31 -10.40 11.71
C ALA A 136 5.93 -10.89 13.11
N LYS A 137 6.93 -11.18 13.95
CA LYS A 137 6.69 -11.77 15.29
C LYS A 137 6.63 -10.75 16.42
N TYR A 138 6.79 -9.47 16.14
CA TYR A 138 6.69 -8.42 17.15
C TYR A 138 5.22 -8.15 17.52
N PRO A 139 4.80 -8.29 18.81
CA PRO A 139 3.38 -8.24 19.16
C PRO A 139 2.76 -6.84 19.10
N MET A 140 3.54 -5.78 18.87
CA MET A 140 3.05 -4.42 18.74
C MET A 140 3.30 -3.84 17.33
N HIS A 141 3.38 -4.70 16.30
CA HIS A 141 3.37 -4.27 14.91
C HIS A 141 1.97 -4.41 14.29
N PHE A 142 1.64 -3.55 13.32
CA PHE A 142 0.33 -3.54 12.65
C PHE A 142 0.52 -3.16 11.18
N SER A 143 0.01 -3.97 10.27
CA SER A 143 0.14 -3.73 8.83
C SER A 143 -1.07 -2.98 8.28
N SER A 144 -0.82 -1.94 7.50
CA SER A 144 -1.87 -1.17 6.82
C SER A 144 -2.13 -1.59 5.37
N SER A 145 -1.40 -2.59 4.86
CA SER A 145 -1.47 -2.99 3.44
C SER A 145 -2.69 -3.84 3.09
N GLY A 146 -3.34 -4.47 4.07
CA GLY A 146 -4.41 -5.43 3.80
C GLY A 146 -3.95 -6.71 3.09
N LEU A 147 -2.67 -7.05 3.20
CA LEU A 147 -2.13 -8.30 2.68
C LEU A 147 -2.52 -9.46 3.61
N ALA A 148 -2.86 -10.62 3.03
CA ALA A 148 -3.18 -11.82 3.79
C ALA A 148 -2.00 -12.31 4.65
N PHE A 149 -2.29 -12.96 5.77
CA PHE A 149 -1.27 -13.61 6.61
C PHE A 149 -0.43 -14.64 5.82
N GLU A 150 -1.09 -15.48 5.02
CA GLU A 150 -0.44 -16.38 4.06
C GLU A 150 -0.31 -15.73 2.67
N SER A 151 0.40 -14.63 2.59
CA SER A 151 0.57 -13.85 1.35
C SER A 151 1.13 -14.66 0.20
N GLU A 152 2.03 -15.62 0.50
CA GLU A 152 2.63 -16.53 -0.46
C GLU A 152 1.63 -17.49 -1.12
N LYS A 153 0.48 -17.70 -0.48
CA LYS A 153 -0.62 -18.51 -1.03
C LYS A 153 -1.72 -17.61 -1.62
N ALA A 154 -2.13 -16.59 -0.88
CA ALA A 154 -3.28 -15.77 -1.24
C ALA A 154 -3.05 -15.01 -2.56
N VAL A 155 -1.87 -14.43 -2.76
CA VAL A 155 -1.56 -13.65 -3.96
C VAL A 155 -1.59 -14.50 -5.23
N PRO A 156 -0.84 -15.62 -5.34
CA PRO A 156 -0.90 -16.45 -6.53
C PRO A 156 -2.26 -17.14 -6.71
N THR A 157 -2.96 -17.50 -5.61
CA THR A 157 -4.32 -18.05 -5.71
C THR A 157 -5.27 -17.08 -6.39
N LYS A 158 -5.29 -15.80 -5.96
CA LYS A 158 -6.15 -14.78 -6.59
C LYS A 158 -5.85 -14.58 -8.07
N LEU A 159 -4.56 -14.63 -8.46
CA LEU A 159 -4.17 -14.57 -9.87
C LEU A 159 -4.69 -15.78 -10.65
N LEU A 160 -4.47 -17.00 -10.14
CA LEU A 160 -4.91 -18.21 -10.85
C LEU A 160 -6.43 -18.29 -10.93
N ASP A 161 -7.18 -17.89 -9.89
CA ASP A 161 -8.64 -17.76 -9.93
C ASP A 161 -9.08 -16.79 -11.05
N ALA A 162 -8.38 -15.66 -11.20
CA ALA A 162 -8.65 -14.71 -12.27
C ALA A 162 -8.40 -15.31 -13.64
N LEU A 163 -7.30 -16.03 -13.83
CA LEU A 163 -6.97 -16.67 -15.10
C LEU A 163 -7.93 -17.82 -15.42
N GLU A 164 -8.33 -18.63 -14.45
CA GLU A 164 -9.32 -19.70 -14.61
C GLU A 164 -10.70 -19.17 -15.02
N SER A 165 -11.06 -17.96 -14.54
CA SER A 165 -12.34 -17.33 -14.90
C SER A 165 -12.51 -17.01 -16.38
N THR A 166 -11.41 -17.03 -17.16
CA THR A 166 -11.45 -16.82 -18.62
C THR A 166 -11.92 -18.05 -19.41
N GLY A 167 -11.93 -19.24 -18.79
CA GLY A 167 -12.17 -20.53 -19.45
C GLY A 167 -10.95 -21.09 -20.22
N HIS A 168 -9.85 -20.35 -20.26
CA HIS A 168 -8.61 -20.73 -20.95
C HIS A 168 -7.38 -20.57 -20.04
N PRO A 169 -7.32 -21.26 -18.87
CA PRO A 169 -6.22 -21.10 -17.94
C PRO A 169 -4.88 -21.55 -18.56
N PRO A 170 -3.75 -20.98 -18.12
CA PRO A 170 -2.44 -21.47 -18.54
C PRO A 170 -2.21 -22.91 -18.06
N LYS A 171 -1.41 -23.67 -18.81
CA LYS A 171 -0.97 -25.03 -18.47
C LYS A 171 0.46 -25.04 -17.96
N THR A 172 1.24 -24.04 -18.37
CA THR A 172 2.66 -23.92 -18.02
C THR A 172 2.97 -22.52 -17.49
N ILE A 173 3.94 -22.45 -16.57
CA ILE A 173 4.38 -21.20 -15.97
C ILE A 173 5.91 -21.13 -15.90
N ALA A 174 6.46 -19.96 -16.26
CA ALA A 174 7.82 -19.57 -15.95
C ALA A 174 7.82 -18.57 -14.80
N ILE A 175 8.68 -18.75 -13.82
CA ILE A 175 8.82 -17.89 -12.65
C ILE A 175 10.24 -17.32 -12.65
N VAL A 176 10.32 -15.99 -12.72
CA VAL A 176 11.56 -15.24 -12.53
C VAL A 176 11.38 -14.38 -11.28
N THR A 177 12.30 -14.44 -10.33
CA THR A 177 12.14 -13.72 -9.07
C THR A 177 13.44 -13.11 -8.55
N SER A 178 13.33 -11.89 -8.07
CA SER A 178 14.38 -11.25 -7.28
C SER A 178 14.55 -11.96 -5.93
N LYS A 179 15.77 -12.02 -5.42
CA LYS A 179 16.05 -12.43 -4.03
C LYS A 179 15.66 -11.38 -2.99
N PHE A 180 14.97 -10.32 -3.39
CA PHE A 180 14.38 -9.41 -2.42
C PHE A 180 13.33 -10.15 -1.56
N PRO A 181 13.37 -10.04 -0.21
CA PRO A 181 12.68 -10.97 0.68
C PRO A 181 11.21 -11.22 0.38
N SER A 182 10.42 -10.15 0.14
CA SER A 182 8.98 -10.31 -0.10
C SER A 182 8.67 -10.96 -1.44
N VAL A 183 9.39 -10.59 -2.49
CA VAL A 183 9.10 -11.12 -3.83
C VAL A 183 9.58 -12.55 -3.97
N GLN A 184 10.71 -12.91 -3.36
CA GLN A 184 11.20 -14.28 -3.30
C GLN A 184 10.23 -15.19 -2.54
N PHE A 185 9.76 -14.74 -1.36
CA PHE A 185 8.81 -15.49 -0.52
C PHE A 185 7.50 -15.76 -1.25
N ILE A 186 6.89 -14.74 -1.85
CA ILE A 186 5.62 -14.90 -2.56
C ILE A 186 5.80 -15.69 -3.86
N SER A 187 6.94 -15.55 -4.55
CA SER A 187 7.23 -16.33 -5.76
C SER A 187 7.48 -17.81 -5.48
N ALA A 188 8.07 -18.14 -4.32
CA ALA A 188 8.17 -19.53 -3.88
C ALA A 188 6.77 -20.14 -3.66
N GLY A 189 5.89 -19.40 -3.01
CA GLY A 189 4.47 -19.81 -2.87
C GLY A 189 3.74 -19.89 -4.22
N ALA A 190 4.03 -18.98 -5.16
CA ALA A 190 3.47 -19.07 -6.50
C ALA A 190 3.84 -20.35 -7.23
N ARG A 191 5.09 -20.83 -7.07
CA ARG A 191 5.52 -22.13 -7.59
C ARG A 191 4.71 -23.30 -6.97
N GLU A 192 4.51 -23.26 -5.66
CA GLU A 192 3.77 -24.30 -4.94
C GLU A 192 2.29 -24.31 -5.32
N VAL A 193 1.65 -23.14 -5.35
CA VAL A 193 0.23 -23.00 -5.72
C VAL A 193 0.01 -23.38 -7.18
N ALA A 194 0.88 -22.99 -8.10
CA ALA A 194 0.82 -23.37 -9.51
C ALA A 194 0.90 -24.89 -9.67
N ALA A 195 1.87 -25.53 -9.03
CA ALA A 195 2.02 -26.99 -9.05
C ALA A 195 0.79 -27.71 -8.47
N ALA A 196 0.26 -27.23 -7.34
CA ALA A 196 -0.94 -27.78 -6.71
C ALA A 196 -2.20 -27.69 -7.58
N ARG A 197 -2.24 -26.67 -8.49
CA ARG A 197 -3.32 -26.51 -9.50
C ARG A 197 -3.01 -27.17 -10.84
N GLY A 198 -1.97 -27.98 -10.91
CA GLY A 198 -1.62 -28.77 -12.10
C GLY A 198 -0.86 -28.01 -13.20
N LEU A 199 -0.39 -26.80 -12.94
CA LEU A 199 0.48 -26.08 -13.88
C LEU A 199 1.89 -26.69 -13.85
N LYS A 200 2.47 -26.91 -15.04
CA LYS A 200 3.88 -27.33 -15.14
C LYS A 200 4.78 -26.11 -15.03
N VAL A 201 5.64 -26.09 -14.01
CA VAL A 201 6.66 -25.05 -13.84
C VAL A 201 7.84 -25.36 -14.76
N LEU A 202 8.00 -24.60 -15.84
CA LEU A 202 9.06 -24.84 -16.85
C LEU A 202 10.38 -24.13 -16.48
N LEU A 203 10.28 -23.04 -15.73
CA LEU A 203 11.43 -22.26 -15.27
C LEU A 203 11.14 -21.73 -13.86
N TYR A 204 12.11 -21.88 -12.95
CA TYR A 204 12.20 -21.13 -11.69
C TYR A 204 13.59 -20.55 -11.59
N LEU A 205 13.74 -19.23 -11.77
CA LEU A 205 15.01 -18.53 -11.84
C LEU A 205 15.05 -17.39 -10.83
N GLU A 206 16.06 -17.37 -10.01
CA GLU A 206 16.31 -16.30 -9.05
C GLU A 206 17.46 -15.40 -9.50
N TYR A 207 17.36 -14.09 -9.20
CA TYR A 207 18.39 -13.10 -9.48
C TYR A 207 18.60 -12.17 -8.28
N GLU A 208 19.77 -11.54 -8.17
CA GLU A 208 20.08 -10.62 -7.07
C GLU A 208 19.33 -9.30 -7.25
N PHE A 209 18.76 -8.77 -6.15
CA PHE A 209 18.14 -7.45 -6.15
C PHE A 209 19.16 -6.37 -6.55
N GLY A 210 18.78 -5.49 -7.45
CA GLY A 210 19.68 -4.49 -8.03
C GLY A 210 20.44 -4.95 -9.27
N ASN A 211 20.12 -6.15 -9.79
CA ASN A 211 20.64 -6.60 -11.09
C ASN A 211 20.34 -5.56 -12.17
N ARG A 212 21.30 -5.34 -13.08
CA ARG A 212 21.18 -4.41 -14.20
C ARG A 212 21.14 -5.10 -15.55
N ASP A 213 21.63 -6.35 -15.64
CA ASP A 213 21.66 -7.13 -16.86
C ASP A 213 20.58 -8.21 -16.83
N PHE A 214 19.51 -7.99 -17.58
CA PHE A 214 18.41 -8.94 -17.72
C PHE A 214 18.47 -9.76 -19.01
N ALA A 215 19.47 -9.55 -19.88
CA ALA A 215 19.56 -10.28 -21.15
C ALA A 215 19.69 -11.81 -20.98
N PRO A 216 20.53 -12.33 -20.06
CA PRO A 216 20.57 -13.78 -19.79
C PRO A 216 19.27 -14.33 -19.24
N ILE A 217 18.55 -13.56 -18.41
CA ILE A 217 17.27 -13.94 -17.83
C ILE A 217 16.21 -14.02 -18.93
N ALA A 218 16.16 -13.00 -19.78
CA ALA A 218 15.23 -12.95 -20.91
C ALA A 218 15.41 -14.13 -21.89
N ALA A 219 16.68 -14.51 -22.17
CA ALA A 219 16.98 -15.68 -22.99
C ALA A 219 16.39 -16.98 -22.40
N ARG A 220 16.53 -17.19 -21.07
CA ARG A 220 15.96 -18.35 -20.37
C ARG A 220 14.43 -18.35 -20.36
N VAL A 221 13.80 -17.17 -20.22
CA VAL A 221 12.34 -17.03 -20.32
C VAL A 221 11.86 -17.40 -21.71
N LYS A 222 12.53 -16.93 -22.77
CA LYS A 222 12.22 -17.27 -24.16
C LYS A 222 12.40 -18.76 -24.43
N GLU A 223 13.47 -19.38 -23.94
CA GLU A 223 13.74 -20.82 -24.07
C GLU A 223 12.62 -21.65 -23.41
N ALA A 224 12.15 -21.23 -22.23
CA ALA A 224 11.08 -21.92 -21.52
C ALA A 224 9.72 -21.82 -22.23
N ASP A 225 9.46 -20.75 -22.98
CA ASP A 225 8.23 -20.45 -23.74
C ASP A 225 6.92 -20.88 -23.05
N ALA A 226 6.80 -20.54 -21.76
CA ALA A 226 5.65 -20.90 -20.95
C ALA A 226 4.40 -20.10 -21.35
N ASP A 227 3.21 -20.65 -21.08
CA ASP A 227 1.93 -19.95 -21.32
C ASP A 227 1.80 -18.69 -20.46
N PHE A 228 2.42 -18.68 -19.29
CA PHE A 228 2.35 -17.56 -18.36
C PHE A 228 3.71 -17.25 -17.72
N LEU A 229 4.05 -15.97 -17.62
CA LEU A 229 5.26 -15.49 -16.96
C LEU A 229 4.91 -14.81 -15.62
N TRP A 230 5.41 -15.35 -14.52
CA TRP A 230 5.41 -14.70 -13.22
C TRP A 230 6.71 -13.93 -13.02
N VAL A 231 6.61 -12.63 -12.78
CA VAL A 231 7.74 -11.74 -12.50
C VAL A 231 7.68 -11.33 -11.02
N GLY A 232 8.42 -12.02 -10.19
CA GLY A 232 8.66 -11.66 -8.79
C GLY A 232 9.67 -10.52 -8.72
N ALA A 233 9.20 -9.30 -8.91
CA ALA A 233 10.02 -8.10 -8.95
C ALA A 233 9.46 -7.00 -8.05
N ILE A 234 10.32 -6.05 -7.68
CA ILE A 234 9.95 -4.83 -6.97
C ILE A 234 10.56 -3.63 -7.69
N GLY A 235 9.83 -2.50 -7.71
CA GLY A 235 10.32 -1.27 -8.33
C GLY A 235 10.42 -1.39 -9.86
N LEU A 236 11.61 -1.16 -10.42
CA LEU A 236 11.84 -1.11 -11.86
C LEU A 236 12.36 -2.41 -12.48
N ASP A 237 12.63 -3.44 -11.68
CA ASP A 237 13.20 -4.71 -12.20
C ASP A 237 12.32 -5.34 -13.29
N GLY A 238 11.00 -5.26 -13.13
CA GLY A 238 10.05 -5.74 -14.13
C GLY A 238 10.16 -5.01 -15.47
N ASN A 239 10.44 -3.70 -15.46
CA ASN A 239 10.67 -2.91 -16.67
C ASN A 239 11.93 -3.37 -17.40
N LEU A 240 13.04 -3.55 -16.66
CA LEU A 240 14.31 -4.01 -17.22
C LEU A 240 14.19 -5.41 -17.88
N LEU A 241 13.39 -6.30 -17.26
CA LEU A 241 13.10 -7.60 -17.88
C LEU A 241 12.28 -7.45 -19.15
N LEU A 242 11.25 -6.60 -19.17
CA LEU A 242 10.43 -6.38 -20.37
C LEU A 242 11.26 -5.78 -21.51
N ASP A 243 12.13 -4.83 -21.24
CA ASP A 243 13.04 -4.24 -22.23
C ASP A 243 13.98 -5.31 -22.82
N ALA A 244 14.52 -6.20 -21.97
CA ALA A 244 15.36 -7.30 -22.44
C ALA A 244 14.59 -8.34 -23.27
N LEU A 245 13.35 -8.67 -22.88
CA LEU A 245 12.46 -9.57 -23.66
C LEU A 245 12.12 -8.97 -25.03
N GLN A 246 11.83 -7.67 -25.07
CA GLN A 246 11.57 -6.97 -26.33
C GLN A 246 12.80 -6.95 -27.23
N THR A 247 13.99 -6.74 -26.68
CA THR A 247 15.26 -6.72 -27.44
C THR A 247 15.49 -8.04 -28.17
N ILE A 248 15.10 -9.18 -27.59
CA ILE A 248 15.22 -10.49 -28.23
C ILE A 248 13.97 -10.93 -29.01
N GLY A 249 13.01 -10.02 -29.21
CA GLY A 249 11.79 -10.27 -29.96
C GLY A 249 10.87 -11.33 -29.31
N TYR A 250 10.79 -11.38 -27.99
CA TYR A 250 9.90 -12.29 -27.28
C TYR A 250 8.83 -11.54 -26.49
N ARG A 251 7.58 -12.01 -26.60
CA ARG A 251 6.43 -11.46 -25.86
C ARG A 251 5.70 -12.61 -25.15
N PRO A 252 5.60 -12.57 -23.80
CA PRO A 252 4.80 -13.55 -23.07
C PRO A 252 3.32 -13.52 -23.47
N ARG A 253 2.66 -14.69 -23.51
CA ARG A 253 1.21 -14.80 -23.76
C ARG A 253 0.36 -14.25 -22.63
N GLY A 254 0.92 -14.21 -21.41
CA GLY A 254 0.39 -13.55 -20.23
C GLY A 254 1.50 -13.34 -19.23
N GLN A 255 1.40 -12.29 -18.42
CA GLN A 255 2.43 -11.98 -17.45
C GLN A 255 1.87 -11.29 -16.20
N TYR A 256 2.48 -11.56 -15.08
CA TYR A 256 2.16 -10.95 -13.79
C TYR A 256 3.40 -10.33 -13.16
N HIS A 257 3.28 -9.10 -12.69
CA HIS A 257 4.34 -8.37 -11.98
C HIS A 257 3.92 -8.14 -10.54
N LEU A 258 4.71 -8.64 -9.58
CA LEU A 258 4.28 -8.70 -8.18
C LEU A 258 4.16 -7.31 -7.54
N PHE A 259 5.25 -6.52 -7.48
CA PHE A 259 5.26 -5.19 -6.87
C PHE A 259 5.92 -4.15 -7.78
N PRO A 260 5.33 -3.87 -8.96
CA PRO A 260 5.93 -2.94 -9.90
C PRO A 260 5.82 -1.50 -9.43
N SER A 261 6.74 -0.64 -9.91
CA SER A 261 6.51 0.80 -9.93
C SER A 261 5.35 1.10 -10.88
N PRO A 262 4.22 1.62 -10.41
CA PRO A 262 2.97 1.58 -11.18
C PRO A 262 3.01 2.37 -12.47
N GLY A 263 3.61 3.56 -12.51
CA GLY A 263 3.71 4.38 -13.69
C GLY A 263 4.67 3.82 -14.75
N PRO A 264 5.93 3.57 -14.41
CA PRO A 264 6.90 3.02 -15.35
C PRO A 264 6.48 1.71 -16.00
N LEU A 265 5.92 0.76 -15.24
CA LEU A 265 5.47 -0.50 -15.82
C LEU A 265 4.27 -0.30 -16.75
N LEU A 266 3.35 0.59 -16.42
CA LEU A 266 2.14 0.83 -17.21
C LEU A 266 2.44 1.23 -18.64
N THR A 267 3.53 1.97 -18.85
CA THR A 267 3.96 2.50 -20.14
C THR A 267 5.11 1.71 -20.79
N ALA A 268 5.60 0.66 -20.12
CA ALA A 268 6.69 -0.15 -20.63
C ALA A 268 6.28 -0.91 -21.90
N PRO A 269 7.18 -1.03 -22.88
CA PRO A 269 6.94 -1.87 -24.04
C PRO A 269 6.61 -3.31 -23.63
N GLY A 270 5.59 -3.89 -24.24
CA GLY A 270 5.13 -5.26 -23.93
C GLY A 270 4.31 -5.40 -22.64
N ALA A 271 4.06 -4.34 -21.90
CA ALA A 271 3.27 -4.38 -20.66
C ALA A 271 1.74 -4.30 -20.86
N ALA A 272 1.27 -4.20 -22.10
CA ALA A 272 -0.18 -4.27 -22.39
C ALA A 272 -0.75 -5.60 -21.86
N ASN A 273 -1.87 -5.54 -21.15
CA ASN A 273 -2.51 -6.67 -20.47
C ASN A 273 -1.65 -7.37 -19.39
N ALA A 274 -0.56 -6.75 -18.93
CA ALA A 274 0.18 -7.25 -17.78
C ALA A 274 -0.70 -7.17 -16.51
N PHE A 275 -0.69 -8.25 -15.73
CA PHE A 275 -1.33 -8.29 -14.44
C PHE A 275 -0.38 -7.78 -13.35
N ALA A 276 -0.94 -7.29 -12.25
CA ALA A 276 -0.18 -6.96 -11.07
C ALA A 276 -1.01 -7.13 -9.78
N PHE A 277 -0.30 -7.15 -8.66
CA PHE A 277 -0.90 -7.13 -7.33
C PHE A 277 -1.61 -5.81 -7.05
N SER A 278 -2.75 -5.88 -6.37
CA SER A 278 -3.44 -4.72 -5.83
C SER A 278 -4.14 -5.04 -4.50
N THR A 279 -4.23 -4.03 -3.64
CA THR A 279 -5.19 -3.99 -2.53
C THR A 279 -6.18 -2.85 -2.70
N PHE A 280 -5.81 -1.82 -3.48
CA PHE A 280 -6.64 -0.66 -3.77
C PHE A 280 -6.25 -0.02 -5.11
N GLU A 281 -7.24 0.41 -5.87
CA GLU A 281 -7.10 1.29 -7.04
C GLU A 281 -8.18 2.37 -7.01
N ALA A 282 -7.82 3.60 -7.41
CA ALA A 282 -8.72 4.75 -7.33
C ALA A 282 -9.76 4.78 -8.47
N HIS A 283 -10.68 3.82 -8.43
CA HIS A 283 -11.86 3.75 -9.30
C HIS A 283 -13.05 3.12 -8.56
N PRO A 284 -14.30 3.34 -8.99
CA PRO A 284 -15.45 2.59 -8.46
C PRO A 284 -15.27 1.06 -8.65
N PRO A 285 -15.73 0.24 -7.70
CA PRO A 285 -16.50 0.62 -6.50
C PRO A 285 -15.67 1.13 -5.32
N MET A 286 -14.32 1.11 -5.38
CA MET A 286 -13.45 1.45 -4.25
C MET A 286 -13.44 2.95 -3.90
N THR A 287 -13.88 3.83 -4.79
CA THR A 287 -13.97 5.29 -4.56
C THR A 287 -15.39 5.81 -4.37
N THR A 288 -16.36 4.94 -4.10
CA THR A 288 -17.76 5.36 -3.86
C THR A 288 -17.95 6.11 -2.55
N ASN A 289 -17.05 5.94 -1.58
CA ASN A 289 -17.04 6.72 -0.35
C ASN A 289 -16.49 8.14 -0.62
N PRO A 290 -17.21 9.22 -0.27
CA PRO A 290 -16.76 10.60 -0.49
C PRO A 290 -15.41 10.93 0.15
N SER A 291 -15.10 10.35 1.31
CA SER A 291 -13.80 10.55 1.98
C SER A 291 -12.67 9.94 1.17
N THR A 292 -12.89 8.78 0.55
CA THR A 292 -11.92 8.12 -0.33
C THR A 292 -11.66 8.97 -1.57
N ASP A 293 -12.72 9.44 -2.22
CA ASP A 293 -12.63 10.29 -3.41
C ASP A 293 -11.85 11.59 -3.12
N THR A 294 -12.14 12.22 -1.98
CA THR A 294 -11.42 13.43 -1.53
C THR A 294 -9.91 13.19 -1.36
N LEU A 295 -9.52 12.12 -0.67
CA LEU A 295 -8.09 11.77 -0.50
C LEU A 295 -7.42 11.41 -1.83
N CYS A 296 -8.11 10.69 -2.71
CA CYS A 296 -7.61 10.36 -4.03
C CYS A 296 -7.36 11.61 -4.89
N LYS A 297 -8.27 12.58 -4.87
CA LYS A 297 -8.10 13.86 -5.58
C LYS A 297 -6.94 14.67 -5.03
N LEU A 298 -6.83 14.78 -3.70
CA LEU A 298 -5.74 15.49 -3.05
C LEU A 298 -4.38 14.87 -3.38
N PHE A 299 -4.29 13.55 -3.32
CA PHE A 299 -3.07 12.84 -3.72
C PHE A 299 -2.74 13.08 -5.20
N ALA A 300 -3.73 12.96 -6.10
CA ALA A 300 -3.52 13.14 -7.52
C ALA A 300 -2.98 14.53 -7.86
N GLU A 301 -3.48 15.58 -7.18
CA GLU A 301 -2.98 16.94 -7.34
C GLU A 301 -1.52 17.06 -6.92
N ARG A 302 -1.17 16.59 -5.72
CA ARG A 302 0.21 16.64 -5.18
C ARG A 302 1.18 15.79 -6.01
N ALA A 303 0.74 14.60 -6.42
CA ALA A 303 1.52 13.69 -7.26
C ALA A 303 1.84 14.30 -8.64
N LYS A 304 0.88 14.99 -9.26
CA LYS A 304 1.11 15.75 -10.51
C LYS A 304 2.11 16.89 -10.31
N GLN A 305 1.96 17.65 -9.23
CA GLN A 305 2.90 18.74 -8.89
C GLN A 305 4.32 18.21 -8.68
N ALA A 306 4.45 17.01 -8.09
CA ALA A 306 5.73 16.34 -7.88
C ALA A 306 6.25 15.61 -9.14
N GLY A 307 5.53 15.61 -10.25
CA GLY A 307 5.93 14.96 -11.50
C GLY A 307 5.89 13.44 -11.47
N LEU A 308 5.05 12.83 -10.61
CA LEU A 308 4.93 11.38 -10.60
C LEU A 308 4.35 10.87 -11.92
N PRO A 309 4.95 9.80 -12.51
CA PRO A 309 4.47 9.22 -13.76
C PRO A 309 3.04 8.66 -13.68
N TYR A 310 2.61 8.25 -12.47
CA TYR A 310 1.27 7.73 -12.21
C TYR A 310 0.65 8.47 -11.00
N PRO A 311 0.01 9.62 -11.22
CA PRO A 311 -0.50 10.47 -10.16
C PRO A 311 -1.90 10.03 -9.68
N ILE A 312 -2.07 8.73 -9.44
CA ILE A 312 -3.33 8.11 -9.01
C ILE A 312 -3.05 7.30 -7.76
N VAL A 313 -3.97 7.35 -6.78
CA VAL A 313 -3.86 6.49 -5.60
C VAL A 313 -4.02 5.03 -6.03
N GLU A 314 -3.04 4.24 -5.72
CA GLU A 314 -2.99 2.81 -5.90
C GLU A 314 -2.49 2.15 -4.60
N THR A 315 -2.26 0.86 -4.62
CA THR A 315 -1.86 0.07 -3.44
C THR A 315 -0.80 0.74 -2.55
N GLN A 316 0.26 1.33 -3.13
CA GLN A 316 1.35 1.93 -2.34
C GLN A 316 0.88 3.20 -1.62
N ALA A 317 0.24 4.11 -2.35
CA ALA A 317 -0.29 5.35 -1.79
C ALA A 317 -1.39 5.05 -0.75
N ALA A 318 -2.31 4.14 -1.08
CA ALA A 318 -3.40 3.75 -0.18
C ALA A 318 -2.87 3.15 1.13
N SER A 319 -1.89 2.24 1.05
CA SER A 319 -1.27 1.65 2.24
C SER A 319 -0.58 2.71 3.11
N SER A 320 0.10 3.68 2.50
CA SER A 320 0.76 4.75 3.25
C SER A 320 -0.25 5.68 3.94
N LEU A 321 -1.26 6.18 3.20
CA LEU A 321 -2.36 6.98 3.77
C LEU A 321 -3.04 6.22 4.93
N ASN A 322 -3.27 4.93 4.73
CA ASN A 322 -3.94 4.09 5.71
C ASN A 322 -3.12 3.87 6.98
N ALA A 323 -1.80 3.80 6.90
CA ALA A 323 -0.95 3.70 8.09
C ALA A 323 -1.13 4.91 9.04
N TRP A 324 -1.22 6.11 8.48
CA TRP A 324 -1.50 7.32 9.25
C TRP A 324 -2.92 7.36 9.82
N LEU A 325 -3.91 6.90 9.04
CA LEU A 325 -5.31 6.81 9.51
C LEU A 325 -5.46 5.79 10.65
N LEU A 326 -4.76 4.67 10.60
CA LEU A 326 -4.74 3.69 11.68
C LEU A 326 -4.07 4.26 12.94
N LEU A 327 -2.97 5.01 12.79
CA LEU A 327 -2.31 5.68 13.92
C LEU A 327 -3.24 6.74 14.52
N GLU A 328 -3.88 7.57 13.71
CA GLU A 328 -4.87 8.57 14.15
C GLU A 328 -6.03 7.91 14.89
N ALA A 329 -6.58 6.81 14.34
CA ALA A 329 -7.66 6.07 14.99
C ALA A 329 -7.25 5.49 16.34
N ALA A 330 -6.04 4.93 16.42
CA ALA A 330 -5.51 4.40 17.69
C ALA A 330 -5.33 5.48 18.73
N VAL A 331 -4.73 6.63 18.39
CA VAL A 331 -4.53 7.75 19.32
C VAL A 331 -5.86 8.33 19.80
N ASN A 332 -6.81 8.53 18.89
CA ASN A 332 -8.13 9.07 19.24
C ASN A 332 -8.96 8.08 20.05
N GLY A 333 -8.88 6.79 19.74
CA GLY A 333 -9.61 5.73 20.43
C GLY A 333 -9.07 5.44 21.81
N ALA A 334 -7.76 5.31 21.96
CA ALA A 334 -7.08 5.09 23.23
C ALA A 334 -6.92 6.38 24.07
N ARG A 335 -7.07 7.56 23.46
CA ARG A 335 -6.90 8.89 24.09
C ARG A 335 -5.54 9.07 24.78
N THR A 336 -4.49 8.53 24.18
CA THR A 336 -3.13 8.58 24.73
C THR A 336 -2.10 8.45 23.61
N LEU A 337 -0.83 8.75 23.92
CA LEU A 337 0.34 8.48 23.09
C LEU A 337 1.15 7.29 23.63
N ASP A 338 0.64 6.57 24.65
CA ASP A 338 1.32 5.40 25.20
C ASP A 338 1.29 4.24 24.19
N ASP A 339 2.45 3.80 23.77
CA ASP A 339 2.63 2.78 22.74
C ASP A 339 1.90 1.46 23.04
N LYS A 340 1.88 1.02 24.31
CA LYS A 340 1.21 -0.22 24.72
C LYS A 340 -0.32 -0.09 24.66
N ALA A 341 -0.83 1.08 25.09
CA ALA A 341 -2.25 1.36 25.03
C ALA A 341 -2.74 1.46 23.56
N LEU A 342 -1.94 2.07 22.67
CA LEU A 342 -2.24 2.12 21.24
C LEU A 342 -2.27 0.70 20.64
N ALA A 343 -1.28 -0.13 20.94
CA ALA A 343 -1.23 -1.51 20.49
C ALA A 343 -2.41 -2.36 21.01
N ALA A 344 -2.77 -2.19 22.30
CA ALA A 344 -3.92 -2.88 22.89
C ALA A 344 -5.23 -2.47 22.22
N TRP A 345 -5.40 -1.17 21.95
CA TRP A 345 -6.58 -0.65 21.27
C TRP A 345 -6.71 -1.22 19.85
N LEU A 346 -5.63 -1.20 19.06
CA LEU A 346 -5.63 -1.75 17.69
C LEU A 346 -6.01 -3.24 17.66
N LYS A 347 -5.53 -4.04 18.60
CA LYS A 347 -5.83 -5.48 18.67
C LYS A 347 -7.30 -5.81 18.91
N THR A 348 -8.02 -4.92 19.59
CA THR A 348 -9.39 -5.18 20.04
C THR A 348 -10.44 -4.40 19.26
N ASN A 349 -10.02 -3.52 18.36
CA ASN A 349 -10.94 -2.68 17.61
C ASN A 349 -10.81 -2.89 16.10
N ARG A 350 -11.94 -2.82 15.42
CA ARG A 350 -12.00 -2.75 13.97
C ARG A 350 -11.99 -1.29 13.53
N VAL A 351 -11.18 -0.99 12.54
CA VAL A 351 -11.02 0.37 12.04
C VAL A 351 -11.55 0.47 10.62
N ASP A 352 -12.63 1.21 10.44
CA ASP A 352 -13.14 1.56 9.11
C ASP A 352 -12.36 2.77 8.59
N THR A 353 -11.68 2.59 7.45
CA THR A 353 -10.94 3.64 6.77
C THR A 353 -11.50 3.88 5.38
N PRO A 354 -11.16 4.99 4.72
CA PRO A 354 -11.48 5.21 3.31
C PRO A 354 -10.98 4.10 2.37
N PHE A 355 -10.01 3.31 2.78
CA PHE A 355 -9.37 2.25 1.98
C PHE A 355 -9.83 0.84 2.34
N GLY A 356 -10.74 0.70 3.29
CA GLY A 356 -11.31 -0.57 3.73
C GLY A 356 -11.40 -0.71 5.24
N ARG A 357 -11.93 -1.84 5.67
CA ARG A 357 -12.03 -2.20 7.09
C ARG A 357 -10.83 -3.02 7.50
N TYR A 358 -10.17 -2.62 8.58
CA TYR A 358 -9.00 -3.29 9.14
C TYR A 358 -9.29 -3.86 10.52
N SER A 359 -8.75 -5.03 10.80
CA SER A 359 -8.73 -5.67 12.10
C SER A 359 -7.40 -6.38 12.31
N PHE A 360 -7.02 -6.58 13.56
CA PHE A 360 -5.71 -7.11 13.93
C PHE A 360 -5.82 -8.27 14.93
N GLU A 361 -6.95 -8.97 14.92
CA GLU A 361 -7.29 -10.07 15.82
C GLU A 361 -6.69 -11.43 15.40
N GLY A 362 -6.14 -11.53 14.19
CA GLY A 362 -5.53 -12.74 13.66
C GLY A 362 -4.08 -12.95 14.08
N GLU A 363 -3.48 -14.01 13.57
CA GLU A 363 -2.08 -14.36 13.84
C GLU A 363 -1.13 -13.25 13.41
N ASN A 364 -0.13 -12.95 14.23
CA ASN A 364 0.81 -11.84 14.04
C ASN A 364 0.11 -10.48 13.76
N ASN A 365 -1.06 -10.23 14.34
CA ASN A 365 -1.86 -9.03 14.12
C ASN A 365 -2.25 -8.82 12.63
N TYR A 366 -2.48 -9.89 11.87
CA TYR A 366 -3.11 -9.83 10.55
C TYR A 366 -4.59 -10.20 10.68
N GLY A 367 -5.43 -9.49 9.95
CA GLY A 367 -6.89 -9.65 9.99
C GLY A 367 -7.49 -9.71 8.58
N ALA A 368 -8.21 -8.68 8.18
CA ALA A 368 -8.88 -8.65 6.88
C ALA A 368 -7.91 -8.68 5.70
N GLU A 369 -8.24 -9.49 4.68
CA GLU A 369 -7.51 -9.57 3.42
C GLU A 369 -8.16 -8.68 2.37
N HIS A 370 -7.34 -7.88 1.68
CA HIS A 370 -7.79 -6.98 0.60
C HIS A 370 -7.13 -7.29 -0.75
N VAL A 371 -6.54 -8.50 -0.92
CA VAL A 371 -5.82 -8.89 -2.14
C VAL A 371 -6.72 -8.93 -3.35
N LYS A 372 -6.31 -8.25 -4.39
CA LYS A 372 -6.97 -8.14 -5.70
C LYS A 372 -5.94 -8.30 -6.82
N VAL A 373 -6.45 -8.55 -8.02
CA VAL A 373 -5.65 -8.56 -9.24
C VAL A 373 -6.06 -7.38 -10.10
N LYS A 374 -5.09 -6.56 -10.48
CA LYS A 374 -5.25 -5.51 -11.47
C LYS A 374 -4.59 -5.88 -12.78
N GLN A 375 -5.05 -5.26 -13.86
CA GLN A 375 -4.49 -5.47 -15.19
C GLN A 375 -4.30 -4.14 -15.90
N ASN A 376 -3.21 -4.01 -16.67
CA ASN A 376 -2.97 -2.87 -17.54
C ASN A 376 -3.91 -2.96 -18.76
N GLN A 377 -5.00 -2.22 -18.74
CA GLN A 377 -5.93 -2.13 -19.86
C GLN A 377 -5.98 -0.70 -20.37
N ASN A 378 -5.66 -0.52 -21.66
CA ASN A 378 -5.64 0.78 -22.33
C ASN A 378 -4.77 1.83 -21.60
N GLY A 379 -3.61 1.42 -21.08
CA GLY A 379 -2.69 2.30 -20.37
C GLY A 379 -3.15 2.72 -18.96
N ARG A 380 -4.04 1.96 -18.36
CA ARG A 380 -4.53 2.19 -16.99
C ARG A 380 -4.52 0.90 -16.18
N TRP A 381 -4.20 1.02 -14.90
CA TRP A 381 -4.41 -0.06 -13.95
C TRP A 381 -5.89 -0.14 -13.58
N LEU A 382 -6.52 -1.27 -13.90
CA LEU A 382 -7.90 -1.56 -13.52
C LEU A 382 -7.93 -2.86 -12.72
N VAL A 383 -8.62 -2.87 -11.57
CA VAL A 383 -8.91 -4.13 -10.89
C VAL A 383 -9.84 -4.95 -11.79
N VAL A 384 -9.46 -6.20 -12.02
CA VAL A 384 -10.22 -7.16 -12.84
C VAL A 384 -10.72 -8.36 -12.03
N TRP A 385 -10.17 -8.57 -10.82
CA TRP A 385 -10.55 -9.68 -9.94
C TRP A 385 -10.29 -9.34 -8.46
N PRO A 386 -11.16 -9.75 -7.49
CA PRO A 386 -12.48 -10.38 -7.70
C PRO A 386 -13.48 -9.47 -8.41
N ARG A 387 -14.55 -10.05 -8.99
CA ARG A 387 -15.51 -9.31 -9.85
C ARG A 387 -16.24 -8.18 -9.15
N GLU A 388 -16.52 -8.34 -7.85
CA GLU A 388 -17.19 -7.32 -7.03
C GLU A 388 -16.36 -6.04 -6.84
N PHE A 389 -15.05 -6.10 -7.07
CA PHE A 389 -14.13 -4.95 -7.03
C PHE A 389 -13.66 -4.51 -8.41
N ALA A 390 -14.05 -5.23 -9.47
CA ALA A 390 -13.62 -4.91 -10.81
C ALA A 390 -14.12 -3.50 -11.24
N ALA A 391 -13.26 -2.79 -11.96
CA ALA A 391 -13.66 -1.53 -12.57
C ALA A 391 -14.79 -1.75 -13.57
N SER A 392 -15.69 -0.76 -13.71
CA SER A 392 -16.81 -0.86 -14.63
C SER A 392 -16.32 -1.16 -16.06
N GLY A 393 -16.84 -2.22 -16.65
CA GLY A 393 -16.47 -2.68 -18.00
C GLY A 393 -15.12 -3.40 -18.10
N ALA A 394 -14.36 -3.52 -16.99
CA ALA A 394 -13.13 -4.30 -16.96
C ALA A 394 -13.42 -5.79 -16.75
N SER A 395 -12.66 -6.63 -17.45
CA SER A 395 -12.66 -8.08 -17.28
C SER A 395 -11.25 -8.62 -17.45
N VAL A 396 -11.03 -9.84 -17.01
CA VAL A 396 -9.73 -10.50 -17.19
C VAL A 396 -9.49 -10.76 -18.67
N VAL A 397 -8.39 -10.27 -19.20
CA VAL A 397 -7.94 -10.49 -20.60
C VAL A 397 -6.76 -11.44 -20.57
N TYR A 398 -7.00 -12.70 -20.94
CA TYR A 398 -5.97 -13.74 -21.07
C TYR A 398 -6.48 -14.85 -22.01
N PRO A 399 -5.63 -15.42 -22.91
CA PRO A 399 -4.29 -14.92 -23.24
C PRO A 399 -4.33 -13.50 -23.82
N ALA A 400 -3.18 -12.80 -23.78
CA ALA A 400 -3.06 -11.51 -24.42
C ALA A 400 -3.31 -11.66 -25.94
N PRO A 401 -4.08 -10.76 -26.57
CA PRO A 401 -4.39 -10.79 -27.99
C PRO A 401 -3.17 -10.59 -28.88
#